data_b3a2f15caf8ae66c8d4dea6f901ba1da
#
_entry.id   b3a2f15caf8ae66c8d4dea6f901ba1da
#
_cell.length_a   1.000
_cell.length_b   1.000
_cell.length_c   1.000
_cell.angle_alpha   90.00
_cell.angle_beta   90.00
_cell.angle_gamma   90.00
#
_symmetry.space_group_name_H-M   'P 1'
#
loop_
_entity.id
_entity.type
_entity.pdbx_description
1 polymer ?
#
loop_
_entity_poly.entity_id
_entity_poly.type
_entity_poly.pdbx_seq_one_letter_code
_entity_poly.pdbx_strand_id
1 'polypeptide(L)'
;TMSNARLNAIAAVTNYRATAQALDFSKTPASDIFGSNVFDDRAMQARLPKATYQALRRTIDKGEKLDVSVADEVAVAMRDWAIEKGATHYAHVFYPLTGSTAEKHDSFLTPDGKGGAIAEFSAKQLIKGEPDASSFPSGGIRATFEARGYTAWDVTSPAYILENPNGTTLCIPTAFCSWTGEALDKKTPLLRSMQVLNAQAQRLLRIFGQKDPDRVFATAGCEQEYFLVDRNFFFARPDLISAG
;
A
#
# COMPACT_ATOMS: atom_id res chain seq x y z
N THR A 1 18.08 9.67 37.44
CA THR A 1 16.63 9.82 37.62
C THR A 1 15.99 10.10 36.28
N MET A 2 15.02 9.26 35.87
CA MET A 2 14.23 9.52 34.68
C MET A 2 13.45 10.83 34.80
N SER A 3 13.40 11.64 33.74
CA SER A 3 12.63 12.88 33.74
C SER A 3 11.12 12.54 33.85
N ASN A 4 10.35 13.43 34.51
CA ASN A 4 8.89 13.28 34.61
C ASN A 4 8.20 13.14 33.25
N ALA A 5 8.71 13.86 32.23
CA ALA A 5 8.18 13.76 30.88
C ALA A 5 8.30 12.34 30.29
N ARG A 6 9.43 11.66 30.54
CA ARG A 6 9.63 10.29 30.11
C ARG A 6 8.72 9.29 30.84
N LEU A 7 8.57 9.48 32.16
CA LEU A 7 7.64 8.66 32.96
C LEU A 7 6.19 8.85 32.49
N ASN A 8 5.78 10.07 32.20
CA ASN A 8 4.46 10.38 31.68
C ASN A 8 4.24 9.77 30.29
N ALA A 9 5.22 9.79 29.42
CA ALA A 9 5.14 9.16 28.11
C ALA A 9 5.00 7.62 28.23
N ILE A 10 5.79 7.01 29.11
CA ILE A 10 5.67 5.57 29.40
C ILE A 10 4.28 5.24 29.95
N ALA A 11 3.79 6.03 30.90
CA ALA A 11 2.46 5.82 31.48
C ALA A 11 1.36 5.99 30.44
N ALA A 12 1.46 6.97 29.55
CA ALA A 12 0.50 7.17 28.47
C ALA A 12 0.43 5.96 27.53
N VAL A 13 1.57 5.41 27.13
CA VAL A 13 1.62 4.21 26.29
C VAL A 13 1.13 2.97 27.03
N THR A 14 1.54 2.79 28.31
CA THR A 14 1.12 1.65 29.13
C THR A 14 -0.39 1.63 29.39
N ASN A 15 -0.98 2.80 29.56
CA ASN A 15 -2.40 2.97 29.82
C ASN A 15 -3.25 3.11 28.55
N TYR A 16 -2.62 3.09 27.37
CA TYR A 16 -3.34 3.16 26.11
C TYR A 16 -4.39 2.05 26.01
N ARG A 17 -5.58 2.41 25.60
CA ARG A 17 -6.67 1.50 25.27
C ARG A 17 -7.00 1.69 23.80
N ALA A 18 -7.05 0.59 23.06
CA ALA A 18 -7.53 0.63 21.69
C ALA A 18 -8.97 1.18 21.65
N THR A 19 -9.23 2.15 20.79
CA THR A 19 -10.57 2.71 20.59
C THR A 19 -11.46 1.80 19.74
N ALA A 20 -10.85 0.94 18.93
CA ALA A 20 -11.58 -0.06 18.16
C ALA A 20 -12.14 -1.17 19.08
N GLN A 21 -13.37 -1.55 18.85
CA GLN A 21 -13.95 -2.73 19.51
C GLN A 21 -13.21 -3.99 19.05
N ALA A 22 -12.95 -4.89 19.99
CA ALA A 22 -12.42 -6.19 19.65
C ALA A 22 -13.44 -6.95 18.78
N LEU A 23 -12.96 -7.59 17.72
CA LEU A 23 -13.79 -8.44 16.88
C LEU A 23 -14.26 -9.66 17.66
N ASP A 24 -15.56 -9.91 17.60
CA ASP A 24 -16.16 -11.14 18.14
C ASP A 24 -16.26 -12.17 17.01
N PHE A 25 -15.30 -13.08 16.95
CA PHE A 25 -15.24 -14.12 15.91
C PHE A 25 -16.40 -15.13 16.00
N SER A 26 -17.17 -15.14 17.09
CA SER A 26 -18.39 -15.95 17.15
C SER A 26 -19.53 -15.35 16.34
N LYS A 27 -19.48 -14.04 16.09
CA LYS A 27 -20.48 -13.28 15.33
C LYS A 27 -20.01 -12.90 13.94
N THR A 28 -18.70 -12.75 13.77
CA THR A 28 -18.09 -12.33 12.50
C THR A 28 -17.07 -13.38 12.07
N PRO A 29 -17.43 -14.27 11.14
CA PRO A 29 -16.52 -15.29 10.64
C PRO A 29 -15.24 -14.68 10.06
N ALA A 30 -14.11 -15.36 10.23
CA ALA A 30 -12.83 -14.91 9.70
C ALA A 30 -12.86 -14.73 8.17
N SER A 31 -13.68 -15.51 7.46
CA SER A 31 -13.91 -15.38 6.01
C SER A 31 -14.48 -14.03 5.60
N ASP A 32 -15.25 -13.38 6.47
CA ASP A 32 -15.89 -12.09 6.17
C ASP A 32 -14.95 -10.92 6.43
N ILE A 33 -13.92 -11.17 7.26
CA ILE A 33 -12.90 -10.19 7.63
C ILE A 33 -11.74 -10.24 6.62
N PHE A 34 -11.36 -11.44 6.19
CA PHE A 34 -10.23 -11.65 5.29
C PHE A 34 -10.45 -10.92 3.96
N GLY A 35 -9.55 -9.98 3.67
CA GLY A 35 -9.61 -9.18 2.44
C GLY A 35 -10.70 -8.10 2.42
N SER A 36 -11.46 -7.90 3.49
CA SER A 36 -12.54 -6.90 3.53
C SER A 36 -12.07 -5.47 3.26
N ASN A 37 -10.82 -5.17 3.56
CA ASN A 37 -10.18 -3.87 3.35
C ASN A 37 -9.22 -3.87 2.14
N VAL A 38 -9.39 -4.81 1.22
CA VAL A 38 -8.59 -4.90 -0.02
C VAL A 38 -9.47 -4.62 -1.22
N PHE A 39 -9.00 -3.78 -2.14
CA PHE A 39 -9.64 -3.57 -3.44
C PHE A 39 -9.29 -4.75 -4.35
N ASP A 40 -9.84 -5.90 -4.00
CA ASP A 40 -9.60 -7.20 -4.60
C ASP A 40 -10.39 -7.40 -5.91
N ASP A 41 -10.31 -8.61 -6.44
CA ASP A 41 -11.01 -8.98 -7.67
C ASP A 41 -12.54 -8.83 -7.55
N ARG A 42 -13.12 -9.12 -6.38
CA ARG A 42 -14.56 -8.99 -6.13
C ARG A 42 -14.96 -7.51 -6.11
N ALA A 43 -14.18 -6.67 -5.45
CA ALA A 43 -14.41 -5.22 -5.41
C ALA A 43 -14.30 -4.60 -6.80
N MET A 44 -13.28 -5.01 -7.59
CA MET A 44 -13.11 -4.57 -8.97
C MET A 44 -14.29 -5.00 -9.86
N GLN A 45 -14.69 -6.26 -9.78
CA GLN A 45 -15.79 -6.81 -10.58
C GLN A 45 -17.14 -6.14 -10.31
N ALA A 46 -17.38 -5.79 -9.03
CA ALA A 46 -18.63 -5.16 -8.60
C ALA A 46 -18.72 -3.67 -9.00
N ARG A 47 -17.58 -3.01 -9.25
CA ARG A 47 -17.53 -1.54 -9.36
C ARG A 47 -17.05 -1.01 -10.70
N LEU A 48 -16.32 -1.83 -11.46
CA LEU A 48 -15.80 -1.42 -12.76
C LEU A 48 -16.72 -1.84 -13.90
N PRO A 49 -16.84 -1.02 -14.94
CA PRO A 49 -17.41 -1.47 -16.20
C PRO A 49 -16.71 -2.72 -16.69
N LYS A 50 -17.44 -3.63 -17.31
CA LYS A 50 -16.92 -4.94 -17.75
C LYS A 50 -15.68 -4.82 -18.62
N ALA A 51 -15.64 -3.85 -19.53
CA ALA A 51 -14.49 -3.63 -20.42
C ALA A 51 -13.25 -3.19 -19.65
N THR A 52 -13.42 -2.26 -18.71
CA THR A 52 -12.35 -1.75 -17.82
C THR A 52 -11.80 -2.84 -16.91
N TYR A 53 -12.69 -3.61 -16.29
CA TYR A 53 -12.30 -4.77 -15.49
C TYR A 53 -11.47 -5.77 -16.31
N GLN A 54 -11.92 -6.12 -17.52
CA GLN A 54 -11.19 -7.03 -18.38
C GLN A 54 -9.84 -6.48 -18.84
N ALA A 55 -9.74 -5.17 -19.13
CA ALA A 55 -8.48 -4.53 -19.47
C ALA A 55 -7.49 -4.57 -18.29
N LEU A 56 -7.97 -4.25 -17.09
CA LEU A 56 -7.17 -4.31 -15.87
C LEU A 56 -6.69 -5.75 -15.58
N ARG A 57 -7.58 -6.74 -15.73
CA ARG A 57 -7.21 -8.16 -15.55
C ARG A 57 -6.15 -8.62 -16.54
N ARG A 58 -6.18 -8.21 -17.81
CA ARG A 58 -5.11 -8.54 -18.76
C ARG A 58 -3.75 -8.02 -18.30
N THR A 59 -3.71 -6.80 -17.76
CA THR A 59 -2.48 -6.25 -17.18
C THR A 59 -2.00 -7.08 -15.99
N ILE A 60 -2.90 -7.43 -15.07
CA ILE A 60 -2.57 -8.18 -13.85
C ILE A 60 -2.13 -9.62 -14.20
N ASP A 61 -2.92 -10.33 -15.01
CA ASP A 61 -2.73 -11.75 -15.25
C ASP A 61 -1.66 -12.03 -16.29
N LYS A 62 -1.62 -11.24 -17.35
CA LYS A 62 -0.75 -11.49 -18.51
C LYS A 62 0.48 -10.58 -18.54
N GLY A 63 0.51 -9.54 -17.72
CA GLY A 63 1.59 -8.54 -17.71
C GLY A 63 1.55 -7.62 -18.94
N GLU A 64 0.38 -7.48 -19.57
CA GLU A 64 0.20 -6.50 -20.66
C GLU A 64 0.37 -5.08 -20.12
N LYS A 65 0.79 -4.17 -20.98
CA LYS A 65 0.90 -2.76 -20.60
C LYS A 65 -0.47 -2.22 -20.17
N LEU A 66 -0.49 -1.47 -19.07
CA LEU A 66 -1.70 -0.80 -18.63
C LEU A 66 -2.23 0.14 -19.71
N ASP A 67 -3.49 -0.02 -20.05
CA ASP A 67 -4.24 0.96 -20.83
C ASP A 67 -4.59 2.17 -19.94
N VAL A 68 -3.90 3.27 -20.19
CA VAL A 68 -4.09 4.50 -19.38
C VAL A 68 -5.51 5.06 -19.53
N SER A 69 -6.20 4.76 -20.62
CA SER A 69 -7.57 5.27 -20.85
C SER A 69 -8.58 4.74 -19.83
N VAL A 70 -8.32 3.58 -19.21
CA VAL A 70 -9.21 3.01 -18.19
C VAL A 70 -8.88 3.48 -16.77
N ALA A 71 -7.77 4.20 -16.59
CA ALA A 71 -7.29 4.57 -15.26
C ALA A 71 -8.22 5.54 -14.52
N ASP A 72 -8.94 6.41 -15.23
CA ASP A 72 -9.92 7.31 -14.60
C ASP A 72 -11.11 6.54 -14.02
N GLU A 73 -11.63 5.55 -14.73
CA GLU A 73 -12.71 4.70 -14.23
C GLU A 73 -12.27 3.88 -13.01
N VAL A 74 -11.03 3.38 -13.04
CA VAL A 74 -10.45 2.66 -11.90
C VAL A 74 -10.26 3.61 -10.71
N ALA A 75 -9.76 4.82 -10.94
CA ALA A 75 -9.57 5.81 -9.89
C ALA A 75 -10.90 6.17 -9.21
N VAL A 76 -11.94 6.46 -10.00
CA VAL A 76 -13.27 6.77 -9.48
C VAL A 76 -13.83 5.61 -8.65
N ALA A 77 -13.79 4.39 -9.18
CA ALA A 77 -14.29 3.21 -8.47
C ALA A 77 -13.52 2.94 -7.17
N MET A 78 -12.21 3.12 -7.19
CA MET A 78 -11.33 2.95 -6.02
C MET A 78 -11.60 4.03 -4.97
N ARG A 79 -11.78 5.30 -5.38
CA ARG A 79 -12.16 6.39 -4.49
C ARG A 79 -13.50 6.13 -3.82
N ASP A 80 -14.53 5.80 -4.59
CA ASP A 80 -15.87 5.60 -4.07
C ASP A 80 -15.92 4.43 -3.09
N TRP A 81 -15.23 3.34 -3.41
CA TRP A 81 -15.05 2.23 -2.50
C TRP A 81 -14.32 2.64 -1.20
N ALA A 82 -13.27 3.44 -1.32
CA ALA A 82 -12.51 3.90 -0.16
C ALA A 82 -13.34 4.83 0.73
N ILE A 83 -14.11 5.76 0.14
CA ILE A 83 -15.00 6.66 0.88
C ILE A 83 -16.09 5.89 1.61
N GLU A 84 -16.69 4.86 1.00
CA GLU A 84 -17.64 3.97 1.67
C GLU A 84 -17.02 3.23 2.88
N LYS A 85 -15.72 2.99 2.84
CA LYS A 85 -14.93 2.45 3.96
C LYS A 85 -14.49 3.51 4.98
N GLY A 86 -14.89 4.76 4.79
CA GLY A 86 -14.57 5.86 5.69
C GLY A 86 -13.22 6.54 5.41
N ALA A 87 -12.60 6.28 4.27
CA ALA A 87 -11.36 6.94 3.91
C ALA A 87 -11.57 8.41 3.57
N THR A 88 -10.73 9.28 4.11
CA THR A 88 -10.71 10.72 3.84
C THR A 88 -9.49 11.14 3.02
N HIS A 89 -8.49 10.27 2.99
CA HIS A 89 -7.20 10.50 2.36
C HIS A 89 -6.77 9.26 1.57
N TYR A 90 -5.85 9.47 0.65
CA TYR A 90 -5.12 8.39 -0.02
C TYR A 90 -3.63 8.58 0.15
N ALA A 91 -2.87 7.49 0.05
CA ALA A 91 -1.43 7.50 0.16
C ALA A 91 -0.82 6.63 -0.94
N HIS A 92 0.19 7.17 -1.63
CA HIS A 92 1.08 6.36 -2.44
C HIS A 92 2.12 5.73 -1.52
N VAL A 93 2.03 4.43 -1.34
CA VAL A 93 2.92 3.66 -0.46
C VAL A 93 4.08 3.11 -1.27
N PHE A 94 5.29 3.39 -0.85
CA PHE A 94 6.51 2.95 -1.52
C PHE A 94 7.61 2.55 -0.53
N TYR A 95 8.63 1.85 -1.00
CA TYR A 95 9.67 1.24 -0.18
C TYR A 95 11.04 1.73 -0.62
N PRO A 96 11.44 2.95 -0.19
CA PRO A 96 12.72 3.53 -0.60
C PRO A 96 13.91 2.71 -0.09
N LEU A 97 15.06 2.90 -0.70
CA LEU A 97 16.31 2.20 -0.32
C LEU A 97 16.76 2.49 1.11
N THR A 98 16.21 3.52 1.75
CA THR A 98 16.45 3.85 3.17
C THR A 98 15.97 2.78 4.16
N GLY A 99 15.15 1.84 3.73
CA GLY A 99 14.70 0.69 4.51
C GLY A 99 13.35 0.86 5.21
N SER A 100 12.87 2.08 5.41
CA SER A 100 11.55 2.35 5.99
C SER A 100 10.50 2.55 4.92
N THR A 101 9.28 2.06 5.16
CA THR A 101 8.13 2.36 4.30
C THR A 101 7.87 3.87 4.30
N ALA A 102 7.61 4.42 3.13
CA ALA A 102 7.31 5.82 2.93
C ALA A 102 5.93 5.99 2.29
N GLU A 103 5.31 7.14 2.53
CA GLU A 103 3.95 7.40 2.11
C GLU A 103 3.80 8.85 1.67
N LYS A 104 3.31 9.06 0.44
CA LYS A 104 2.86 10.37 -0.02
C LYS A 104 1.37 10.47 0.21
N HIS A 105 0.98 11.18 1.25
CA HIS A 105 -0.41 11.41 1.62
C HIS A 105 -1.01 12.60 0.91
N ASP A 106 -2.27 12.44 0.48
CA ASP A 106 -3.10 13.51 -0.06
C ASP A 106 -4.56 13.32 0.38
N SER A 107 -5.30 14.43 0.44
CA SER A 107 -6.74 14.40 0.72
C SER A 107 -7.52 14.11 -0.55
N PHE A 108 -8.66 13.44 -0.43
CA PHE A 108 -9.65 13.39 -1.50
C PHE A 108 -10.37 14.74 -1.73
N LEU A 109 -10.32 15.65 -0.76
CA LEU A 109 -11.05 16.92 -0.85
C LEU A 109 -10.30 17.94 -1.70
N THR A 110 -10.98 18.43 -2.72
CA THR A 110 -10.52 19.53 -3.57
C THR A 110 -11.52 20.70 -3.43
N PRO A 111 -11.06 21.96 -3.24
CA PRO A 111 -11.95 23.11 -3.20
C PRO A 111 -12.79 23.23 -4.48
N ASP A 112 -14.09 23.48 -4.33
CA ASP A 112 -15.03 23.65 -5.46
C ASP A 112 -15.04 25.07 -6.06
N GLY A 113 -14.24 25.97 -5.52
CA GLY A 113 -14.17 27.38 -5.93
C GLY A 113 -15.38 28.23 -5.47
N LYS A 114 -16.30 27.65 -4.71
CA LYS A 114 -17.54 28.32 -4.23
C LYS A 114 -17.66 28.32 -2.71
N GLY A 115 -16.57 28.02 -2.01
CA GLY A 115 -16.51 27.95 -0.55
C GLY A 115 -16.82 26.56 0.03
N GLY A 116 -17.00 25.56 -0.82
CA GLY A 116 -17.13 24.15 -0.46
C GLY A 116 -15.98 23.31 -0.96
N ALA A 117 -16.13 21.99 -0.90
CA ALA A 117 -15.17 21.01 -1.42
C ALA A 117 -15.91 19.84 -2.06
N ILE A 118 -15.25 19.23 -3.04
CA ILE A 118 -15.68 17.99 -3.71
C ILE A 118 -14.67 16.90 -3.45
N ALA A 119 -15.11 15.66 -3.49
CA ALA A 119 -14.21 14.52 -3.48
C ALA A 119 -13.70 14.26 -4.92
N GLU A 120 -12.39 14.33 -5.11
CA GLU A 120 -11.75 14.14 -6.41
C GLU A 120 -10.62 13.11 -6.30
N PHE A 121 -10.54 12.23 -7.27
CA PHE A 121 -9.42 11.32 -7.46
C PHE A 121 -9.40 10.86 -8.92
N SER A 122 -8.39 11.29 -9.64
CA SER A 122 -8.26 11.10 -11.09
C SER A 122 -7.19 10.05 -11.44
N ALA A 123 -7.15 9.64 -12.70
CA ALA A 123 -6.07 8.80 -13.22
C ALA A 123 -4.69 9.38 -12.94
N LYS A 124 -4.52 10.68 -13.05
CA LYS A 124 -3.24 11.34 -12.77
C LYS A 124 -2.81 11.12 -11.32
N GLN A 125 -3.74 11.25 -10.38
CA GLN A 125 -3.49 11.05 -8.95
C GLN A 125 -3.30 9.56 -8.61
N LEU A 126 -3.98 8.65 -9.32
CA LEU A 126 -3.77 7.21 -9.13
C LEU A 126 -2.41 6.77 -9.66
N ILE A 127 -2.08 7.13 -10.90
CA ILE A 127 -0.93 6.57 -11.61
C ILE A 127 0.39 7.08 -11.04
N LYS A 128 0.43 8.36 -10.63
CA LYS A 128 1.70 9.03 -10.29
C LYS A 128 1.53 9.95 -9.09
N GLY A 129 2.46 9.84 -8.14
CA GLY A 129 2.67 10.78 -7.06
C GLY A 129 4.07 11.40 -7.13
N GLU A 130 4.23 12.60 -6.59
CA GLU A 130 5.50 13.30 -6.48
C GLU A 130 5.86 13.46 -5.00
N PRO A 131 6.52 12.45 -4.37
CA PRO A 131 6.91 12.54 -2.98
C PRO A 131 8.00 13.58 -2.78
N ASP A 132 7.99 14.19 -1.61
CA ASP A 132 9.01 15.12 -1.12
C ASP A 132 9.64 14.62 0.18
N ALA A 133 10.48 15.43 0.80
CA ALA A 133 11.14 15.08 2.06
C ALA A 133 10.15 14.70 3.17
N SER A 134 8.95 15.27 3.21
CA SER A 134 7.93 14.99 4.22
C SER A 134 7.29 13.60 4.07
N SER A 135 7.41 12.98 2.90
CA SER A 135 6.91 11.64 2.63
C SER A 135 7.77 10.53 3.25
N PHE A 136 8.98 10.84 3.68
CA PHE A 136 9.92 9.88 4.26
C PHE A 136 9.85 9.91 5.79
N PRO A 137 9.85 8.75 6.48
CA PRO A 137 9.83 8.71 7.94
C PRO A 137 11.03 9.43 8.59
N SER A 138 12.16 9.50 7.89
CA SER A 138 13.36 10.23 8.31
C SER A 138 13.29 11.74 8.07
N GLY A 139 12.19 12.27 7.52
CA GLY A 139 12.08 13.66 7.10
C GLY A 139 13.03 14.07 5.97
N GLY A 140 13.53 13.10 5.20
CA GLY A 140 14.45 13.35 4.10
C GLY A 140 15.87 13.75 4.52
N ILE A 141 16.25 13.53 5.76
CA ILE A 141 17.56 13.93 6.31
C ILE A 141 18.73 13.29 5.56
N ARG A 142 18.55 12.11 4.98
CA ARG A 142 19.65 11.31 4.44
C ARG A 142 20.21 11.83 3.14
N ALA A 143 19.37 12.00 2.13
CA ALA A 143 19.86 12.43 0.84
C ALA A 143 18.73 13.07 0.05
N THR A 144 18.95 14.28 -0.42
CA THR A 144 17.94 15.02 -1.19
C THR A 144 17.60 14.36 -2.51
N PHE A 145 18.46 13.53 -3.08
CA PHE A 145 18.16 12.78 -4.30
C PHE A 145 17.15 11.65 -4.06
N GLU A 146 17.17 11.01 -2.88
CA GLU A 146 16.19 9.98 -2.50
C GLU A 146 14.80 10.56 -2.27
N ALA A 147 14.70 11.86 -1.95
CA ALA A 147 13.44 12.56 -1.80
C ALA A 147 12.90 13.12 -3.12
N ARG A 148 13.62 12.91 -4.23
CA ARG A 148 13.26 13.45 -5.55
C ARG A 148 13.00 12.30 -6.51
N GLY A 149 11.81 12.27 -7.05
CA GLY A 149 11.40 11.25 -7.99
C GLY A 149 9.89 11.22 -8.09
N TYR A 150 9.37 10.12 -8.54
CA TYR A 150 7.95 9.88 -8.62
C TYR A 150 7.60 8.45 -8.25
N THR A 151 6.40 8.29 -7.73
CA THR A 151 5.79 6.98 -7.56
C THR A 151 5.05 6.59 -8.82
N ALA A 152 5.04 5.30 -9.12
CA ALA A 152 4.27 4.74 -10.23
C ALA A 152 3.37 3.63 -9.69
N TRP A 153 2.07 3.71 -9.95
CA TRP A 153 1.11 2.71 -9.52
C TRP A 153 1.51 1.31 -9.96
N ASP A 154 1.59 0.39 -9.02
CA ASP A 154 1.77 -1.02 -9.29
C ASP A 154 0.42 -1.72 -9.37
N VAL A 155 -0.05 -1.91 -10.57
CA VAL A 155 -1.33 -2.55 -10.88
C VAL A 155 -1.41 -4.00 -10.38
N THR A 156 -0.26 -4.65 -10.21
CA THR A 156 -0.19 -6.06 -9.78
C THR A 156 -0.35 -6.25 -8.28
N SER A 157 -0.31 -5.16 -7.52
CA SER A 157 -0.54 -5.16 -6.07
C SER A 157 -1.86 -4.45 -5.76
N PRO A 158 -2.79 -5.10 -5.04
CA PRO A 158 -4.07 -4.48 -4.76
C PRO A 158 -3.94 -3.28 -3.81
N ALA A 159 -4.74 -2.25 -4.05
CA ALA A 159 -4.91 -1.17 -3.09
C ALA A 159 -5.68 -1.67 -1.86
N TYR A 160 -5.48 -1.02 -0.72
CA TYR A 160 -6.08 -1.45 0.53
C TYR A 160 -6.40 -0.25 1.44
N ILE A 161 -7.28 -0.49 2.39
CA ILE A 161 -7.65 0.48 3.42
C ILE A 161 -6.82 0.23 4.67
N LEU A 162 -6.22 1.29 5.18
CA LEU A 162 -5.57 1.33 6.47
C LEU A 162 -6.42 2.15 7.44
N GLU A 163 -6.94 1.48 8.46
CA GLU A 163 -7.69 2.10 9.54
C GLU A 163 -6.75 2.52 10.66
N ASN A 164 -6.74 3.79 10.98
CA ASN A 164 -5.98 4.36 12.08
C ASN A 164 -6.91 5.13 13.01
N PRO A 165 -6.56 5.29 14.30
CA PRO A 165 -7.34 6.10 15.23
C PRO A 165 -7.55 7.55 14.75
N ASN A 166 -6.64 8.07 13.94
CA ASN A 166 -6.65 9.44 13.43
C ASN A 166 -7.34 9.59 12.06
N GLY A 167 -7.82 8.50 11.50
CA GLY A 167 -8.49 8.50 10.19
C GLY A 167 -8.18 7.28 9.36
N THR A 168 -8.95 7.10 8.32
CA THR A 168 -8.84 5.97 7.39
C THR A 168 -8.25 6.45 6.07
N THR A 169 -7.31 5.69 5.54
CA THR A 169 -6.53 6.03 4.35
C THR A 169 -6.62 4.93 3.31
N LEU A 170 -6.85 5.30 2.05
CA LEU A 170 -6.64 4.42 0.91
C LEU A 170 -5.14 4.34 0.61
N CYS A 171 -4.56 3.16 0.74
CA CYS A 171 -3.16 2.90 0.42
C CYS A 171 -3.03 2.31 -0.98
N ILE A 172 -2.23 2.97 -1.82
CA ILE A 172 -1.97 2.59 -3.21
C ILE A 172 -0.53 2.10 -3.31
N PRO A 173 -0.30 0.80 -3.54
CA PRO A 173 1.05 0.27 -3.72
C PRO A 173 1.70 0.84 -4.98
N THR A 174 2.93 1.32 -4.84
CA THR A 174 3.66 1.97 -5.93
C THR A 174 5.13 1.54 -5.99
N ALA A 175 5.71 1.63 -7.17
CA ALA A 175 7.14 1.69 -7.36
C ALA A 175 7.62 3.15 -7.17
N PHE A 176 8.90 3.34 -6.88
CA PHE A 176 9.50 4.66 -6.71
C PHE A 176 10.77 4.77 -7.58
N CYS A 177 10.79 5.77 -8.43
CA CYS A 177 11.84 5.98 -9.42
C CYS A 177 12.32 7.42 -9.41
N SER A 178 13.59 7.63 -9.82
CA SER A 178 14.11 8.97 -10.11
C SER A 178 13.46 9.57 -11.35
N TRP A 179 13.69 10.86 -11.58
CA TRP A 179 13.23 11.55 -12.80
C TRP A 179 13.84 10.98 -14.08
N THR A 180 14.99 10.35 -13.99
CA THR A 180 15.71 9.70 -15.10
C THR A 180 15.39 8.21 -15.22
N GLY A 181 14.56 7.66 -14.32
CA GLY A 181 14.03 6.30 -14.39
C GLY A 181 14.83 5.24 -13.63
N GLU A 182 15.82 5.66 -12.83
CA GLU A 182 16.52 4.74 -11.93
C GLU A 182 15.60 4.29 -10.80
N ALA A 183 15.71 3.02 -10.42
CA ALA A 183 14.99 2.49 -9.27
C ALA A 183 15.56 3.06 -7.98
N LEU A 184 14.70 3.69 -7.18
CA LEU A 184 15.04 4.24 -5.86
C LEU A 184 14.36 3.46 -4.73
N ASP A 185 13.80 2.29 -5.04
CA ASP A 185 13.04 1.45 -4.11
C ASP A 185 13.49 0.00 -4.16
N LYS A 186 12.90 -0.82 -3.30
CA LYS A 186 13.09 -2.27 -3.26
C LYS A 186 12.12 -3.01 -4.18
N LYS A 187 10.99 -2.43 -4.51
CA LYS A 187 9.93 -3.07 -5.29
C LYS A 187 10.28 -3.18 -6.77
N THR A 188 10.87 -2.17 -7.36
CA THR A 188 11.24 -2.19 -8.78
C THR A 188 12.21 -3.32 -9.13
N PRO A 189 13.30 -3.59 -8.38
CA PRO A 189 14.13 -4.76 -8.60
C PRO A 189 13.37 -6.09 -8.48
N LEU A 190 12.46 -6.20 -7.51
CA LEU A 190 11.62 -7.38 -7.35
C LEU A 190 10.75 -7.61 -8.58
N LEU A 191 10.01 -6.59 -9.03
CA LEU A 191 9.13 -6.69 -10.20
C LEU A 191 9.92 -7.06 -11.47
N ARG A 192 11.10 -6.48 -11.65
CA ARG A 192 11.99 -6.81 -12.77
C ARG A 192 12.48 -8.26 -12.70
N SER A 193 12.87 -8.73 -11.52
CA SER A 193 13.31 -10.12 -11.33
C SER A 193 12.18 -11.11 -11.64
N MET A 194 10.95 -10.81 -11.25
CA MET A 194 9.78 -11.63 -11.57
C MET A 194 9.52 -11.69 -13.09
N GLN A 195 9.70 -10.60 -13.81
CA GLN A 195 9.58 -10.57 -15.28
C GLN A 195 10.65 -11.45 -15.95
N VAL A 196 11.89 -11.35 -15.50
CA VAL A 196 13.00 -12.18 -16.02
C VAL A 196 12.76 -13.65 -15.73
N LEU A 197 12.34 -13.98 -14.49
CA LEU A 197 11.98 -15.34 -14.10
C LEU A 197 10.86 -15.90 -15.00
N ASN A 198 9.79 -15.14 -15.20
CA ASN A 198 8.70 -15.52 -16.09
C ASN A 198 9.22 -15.86 -17.50
N ALA A 199 10.03 -15.00 -18.08
CA ALA A 199 10.56 -15.22 -19.43
C ALA A 199 11.39 -16.51 -19.54
N GLN A 200 12.25 -16.79 -18.56
CA GLN A 200 13.07 -18.00 -18.57
C GLN A 200 12.27 -19.26 -18.24
N ALA A 201 11.32 -19.19 -17.32
CA ALA A 201 10.42 -20.29 -17.00
C ALA A 201 9.56 -20.69 -18.21
N GLN A 202 9.02 -19.71 -18.94
CA GLN A 202 8.28 -20.00 -20.18
C GLN A 202 9.15 -20.64 -21.26
N ARG A 203 10.43 -20.22 -21.37
CA ARG A 203 11.39 -20.89 -22.28
C ARG A 203 11.53 -22.36 -21.94
N LEU A 204 11.70 -22.67 -20.65
CA LEU A 204 11.83 -24.04 -20.17
C LEU A 204 10.58 -24.85 -20.43
N LEU A 205 9.39 -24.32 -20.11
CA LEU A 205 8.11 -24.97 -20.35
C LEU A 205 7.90 -25.34 -21.83
N ARG A 206 8.28 -24.44 -22.73
CA ARG A 206 8.19 -24.70 -24.19
C ARG A 206 9.08 -25.86 -24.63
N ILE A 207 10.28 -26.01 -24.04
CA ILE A 207 11.17 -27.14 -24.30
C ILE A 207 10.51 -28.47 -23.91
N PHE A 208 9.73 -28.45 -22.79
CA PHE A 208 8.94 -29.61 -22.36
C PHE A 208 7.58 -29.75 -23.07
N GLY A 209 7.34 -28.97 -24.10
CA GLY A 209 6.11 -29.04 -24.91
C GLY A 209 4.91 -28.31 -24.32
N GLN A 210 5.05 -27.63 -23.16
CA GLN A 210 4.00 -26.86 -22.54
C GLN A 210 3.95 -25.46 -23.19
N LYS A 211 2.84 -25.15 -23.89
CA LYS A 211 2.67 -23.88 -24.63
C LYS A 211 1.54 -23.01 -24.06
N ASP A 212 0.72 -23.58 -23.18
CA ASP A 212 -0.53 -22.98 -22.72
C ASP A 212 -0.37 -21.87 -21.64
N PRO A 213 0.63 -21.92 -20.72
CA PRO A 213 0.75 -20.86 -19.72
C PRO A 213 1.11 -19.50 -20.32
N ASP A 214 0.25 -18.51 -20.16
CA ASP A 214 0.52 -17.12 -20.54
C ASP A 214 1.60 -16.49 -19.66
N ARG A 215 1.68 -16.90 -18.39
CA ARG A 215 2.60 -16.35 -17.40
C ARG A 215 2.99 -17.38 -16.34
N VAL A 216 4.24 -17.23 -15.86
CA VAL A 216 4.76 -17.95 -14.69
C VAL A 216 5.18 -16.92 -13.65
N PHE A 217 4.78 -17.11 -12.42
CA PHE A 217 5.13 -16.23 -11.31
C PHE A 217 5.59 -17.03 -10.08
N ALA A 218 6.47 -16.43 -9.31
CA ALA A 218 6.86 -16.96 -8.02
C ALA A 218 5.82 -16.60 -6.97
N THR A 219 5.56 -17.53 -6.06
CA THR A 219 4.76 -17.29 -4.86
C THR A 219 5.67 -17.21 -3.64
N ALA A 220 5.27 -16.44 -2.65
CA ALA A 220 5.93 -16.36 -1.36
C ALA A 220 4.90 -16.52 -0.25
N GLY A 221 5.31 -17.21 0.83
CA GLY A 221 4.57 -17.25 2.08
C GLY A 221 5.30 -16.39 3.11
N CYS A 222 4.58 -15.50 3.77
CA CYS A 222 5.14 -14.71 4.86
C CYS A 222 5.00 -15.50 6.17
N GLU A 223 6.08 -15.52 6.96
CA GLU A 223 6.11 -16.08 8.31
C GLU A 223 6.41 -14.98 9.31
N GLN A 224 5.75 -15.03 10.45
CA GLN A 224 6.03 -14.15 11.57
C GLN A 224 6.52 -14.98 12.74
N GLU A 225 7.63 -14.54 13.33
CA GLU A 225 8.15 -15.09 14.57
C GLU A 225 8.05 -14.03 15.66
N TYR A 226 7.43 -14.38 16.75
CA TYR A 226 7.27 -13.46 17.89
C TYR A 226 7.17 -14.23 19.20
N PHE A 227 7.56 -13.56 20.28
CA PHE A 227 7.39 -14.05 21.64
C PHE A 227 6.25 -13.30 22.31
N LEU A 228 5.41 -14.03 23.02
CA LEU A 228 4.44 -13.42 23.91
C LEU A 228 5.16 -12.96 25.19
N VAL A 229 5.12 -11.65 25.44
CA VAL A 229 5.77 -11.02 26.59
C VAL A 229 4.73 -10.31 27.44
N ASP A 230 4.89 -10.34 28.75
CA ASP A 230 4.07 -9.51 29.63
C ASP A 230 4.26 -8.04 29.31
N ARG A 231 3.14 -7.33 29.13
CA ARG A 231 3.13 -5.93 28.72
C ARG A 231 3.84 -5.01 29.72
N ASN A 232 3.71 -5.26 31.01
CA ASN A 232 4.33 -4.44 32.04
C ASN A 232 5.84 -4.65 32.05
N PHE A 233 6.31 -5.87 31.84
CA PHE A 233 7.73 -6.16 31.69
C PHE A 233 8.34 -5.54 30.44
N PHE A 234 7.62 -5.55 29.34
CA PHE A 234 8.05 -4.85 28.11
C PHE A 234 8.24 -3.34 28.38
N PHE A 235 7.26 -2.70 29.00
CA PHE A 235 7.33 -1.27 29.29
C PHE A 235 8.30 -0.91 30.43
N ALA A 236 8.71 -1.86 31.25
CA ALA A 236 9.79 -1.67 32.20
C ALA A 236 11.21 -1.66 31.56
N ARG A 237 11.29 -2.00 30.28
CA ARG A 237 12.54 -2.11 29.51
C ARG A 237 12.65 -0.94 28.49
N PRO A 238 13.30 0.16 28.85
CA PRO A 238 13.47 1.31 27.93
C PRO A 238 14.20 0.98 26.64
N ASP A 239 15.07 0.00 26.64
CA ASP A 239 15.79 -0.51 25.49
C ASP A 239 14.83 -1.16 24.46
N LEU A 240 13.87 -1.96 24.93
CA LEU A 240 12.84 -2.57 24.06
C LEU A 240 11.90 -1.52 23.47
N ILE A 241 11.50 -0.51 24.25
CA ILE A 241 10.63 0.58 23.80
C ILE A 241 11.32 1.44 22.74
N SER A 242 12.62 1.68 22.90
CA SER A 242 13.37 2.63 22.06
C SER A 242 14.00 1.99 20.83
N ALA A 243 14.32 0.72 20.88
CA ALA A 243 15.05 0.02 19.84
C ALA A 243 14.31 -1.20 19.25
N GLY A 244 13.17 -1.58 19.81
CA GLY A 244 12.38 -2.72 19.33
C GLY A 244 12.80 -4.05 19.94
#